data_40cc7a466f452691d23f78fd6b7c5079
#
_entry.id   40cc7a466f452691d23f78fd6b7c5079
#
_cell.length_a   1.000
_cell.length_b   1.000
_cell.length_c   1.000
_cell.angle_alpha   90.00
_cell.angle_beta   90.00
_cell.angle_gamma   90.00
#
_symmetry.space_group_name_H-M   'P 1'
#
loop_
_entity.id
_entity.type
_entity.pdbx_description
1 polymer ?
#
loop_
_entity_poly.entity_id
_entity_poly.type
_entity_poly.pdbx_seq_one_letter_code
_entity_poly.pdbx_strand_id
1 'polypeptide(L)'
;MSEPLTAAQRVAIARHPQRPNITDYIQALFTDFFEQKGDRLCGEDAAILGGVALYHGRPVTVIGTRKGKTLEENLKCNFGMPNPEGYRKALRLMRQAEKFRRPILTFIDTSGAYPGLEAEAHGQGEAIARNLYEMSRLTVPVIALITGEGNSGGALALGVANRVLMLENSVYAILSPEGFASILWKDSARHEEACELMKLTAPDLLELGVIDGIIPEPEGGAHLAPAAHMRQMDRALSRCLAELSKESGAALAAGRYQKFRRMGAAPQKEEA
;
A
#
# COMPACT_ATOMS: atom_id res chain seq x y z
N MET A 1 -8.34 4.04 -30.63
CA MET A 1 -8.25 3.61 -29.22
C MET A 1 -6.89 2.91 -29.10
N SER A 2 -6.02 3.37 -28.20
CA SER A 2 -4.76 2.68 -27.91
C SER A 2 -5.06 1.26 -27.39
N GLU A 3 -4.25 0.29 -27.77
CA GLU A 3 -4.36 -1.06 -27.21
C GLU A 3 -4.19 -1.02 -25.68
N PRO A 4 -4.91 -1.88 -24.94
CA PRO A 4 -4.76 -1.94 -23.49
C PRO A 4 -3.33 -2.38 -23.13
N LEU A 5 -2.75 -1.75 -22.09
CA LEU A 5 -1.42 -2.09 -21.60
C LEU A 5 -1.37 -3.53 -21.09
N THR A 6 -0.30 -4.26 -21.42
CA THR A 6 -0.01 -5.59 -20.88
C THR A 6 0.34 -5.50 -19.39
N ALA A 7 0.27 -6.62 -18.66
CA ALA A 7 0.66 -6.66 -17.27
C ALA A 7 2.14 -6.29 -17.07
N ALA A 8 3.03 -6.73 -17.96
CA ALA A 8 4.44 -6.37 -17.92
C ALA A 8 4.68 -4.85 -18.12
N GLN A 9 3.93 -4.22 -19.05
CA GLN A 9 3.99 -2.76 -19.23
C GLN A 9 3.53 -2.01 -17.98
N ARG A 10 2.47 -2.48 -17.31
CA ARG A 10 2.02 -1.89 -16.03
C ARG A 10 3.07 -2.04 -14.94
N VAL A 11 3.75 -3.19 -14.83
CA VAL A 11 4.89 -3.39 -13.92
C VAL A 11 6.00 -2.38 -14.20
N ALA A 12 6.35 -2.16 -15.47
CA ALA A 12 7.36 -1.17 -15.85
C ALA A 12 6.96 0.26 -15.43
N ILE A 13 5.69 0.64 -15.63
CA ILE A 13 5.17 1.94 -15.19
C ILE A 13 5.16 2.04 -13.64
N ALA A 14 4.76 0.98 -12.92
CA ALA A 14 4.79 0.93 -11.46
C ALA A 14 6.19 1.18 -10.89
N ARG A 15 7.21 0.69 -11.59
CA ARG A 15 8.64 0.81 -11.22
C ARG A 15 9.33 2.07 -11.73
N HIS A 16 8.61 2.93 -12.46
CA HIS A 16 9.24 4.10 -13.10
C HIS A 16 9.90 5.02 -12.05
N PRO A 17 11.20 5.41 -12.22
CA PRO A 17 11.93 6.18 -11.20
C PRO A 17 11.32 7.54 -10.87
N GLN A 18 10.60 8.16 -11.80
CA GLN A 18 9.93 9.45 -11.62
C GLN A 18 8.49 9.31 -11.12
N ARG A 19 8.03 8.08 -10.82
CA ARG A 19 6.69 7.87 -10.27
C ARG A 19 6.56 8.61 -8.94
N PRO A 20 5.45 9.32 -8.69
CA PRO A 20 5.23 9.98 -7.42
C PRO A 20 5.35 8.99 -6.25
N ASN A 21 6.10 9.36 -5.23
CA ASN A 21 6.28 8.59 -4.00
C ASN A 21 5.53 9.23 -2.82
N ILE A 22 5.62 8.64 -1.64
CA ILE A 22 4.93 9.13 -0.43
C ILE A 22 5.22 10.60 -0.12
N THR A 23 6.44 11.09 -0.37
CA THR A 23 6.81 12.48 -0.12
C THR A 23 6.03 13.43 -1.02
N ASP A 24 5.87 13.07 -2.31
CA ASP A 24 5.09 13.86 -3.27
C ASP A 24 3.61 13.90 -2.88
N TYR A 25 3.04 12.76 -2.44
CA TYR A 25 1.65 12.69 -1.97
C TYR A 25 1.44 13.54 -0.72
N ILE A 26 2.38 13.50 0.24
CA ILE A 26 2.30 14.34 1.44
C ILE A 26 2.31 15.81 1.06
N GLN A 27 3.22 16.24 0.20
CA GLN A 27 3.35 17.64 -0.20
C GLN A 27 2.13 18.15 -0.99
N ALA A 28 1.51 17.29 -1.80
CA ALA A 28 0.41 17.69 -2.66
C ALA A 28 -0.97 17.63 -2.02
N LEU A 29 -1.20 16.72 -1.08
CA LEU A 29 -2.53 16.39 -0.56
C LEU A 29 -2.76 16.85 0.88
N PHE A 30 -1.71 17.14 1.63
CA PHE A 30 -1.81 17.42 3.07
C PHE A 30 -1.13 18.73 3.43
N THR A 31 -1.62 19.34 4.53
CA THR A 31 -0.96 20.47 5.18
C THR A 31 -0.49 20.08 6.58
N ASP A 32 0.44 20.86 7.13
CA ASP A 32 0.92 20.71 8.50
C ASP A 32 1.41 19.29 8.84
N PHE A 33 2.08 18.63 7.89
CA PHE A 33 2.62 17.30 8.13
C PHE A 33 3.74 17.34 9.17
N PHE A 34 3.51 16.63 10.27
CA PHE A 34 4.48 16.43 11.34
C PHE A 34 4.96 14.99 11.37
N GLU A 35 6.20 14.77 10.89
CA GLU A 35 6.83 13.45 10.87
C GLU A 35 7.07 12.93 12.28
N GLN A 36 6.76 11.67 12.53
CA GLN A 36 7.00 11.00 13.81
C GLN A 36 7.93 9.80 13.62
N LYS A 37 9.18 9.97 14.03
CA LYS A 37 10.26 8.99 13.90
C LYS A 37 10.30 7.97 15.04
N GLY A 38 10.97 6.85 14.75
CA GLY A 38 11.33 5.81 15.71
C GLY A 38 10.22 4.85 16.08
N ASP A 39 10.60 3.59 16.30
CA ASP A 39 9.70 2.51 16.70
C ASP A 39 9.48 2.45 18.23
N ARG A 40 10.27 3.18 19.01
CA ARG A 40 10.32 3.18 20.48
C ARG A 40 10.88 1.90 21.10
N LEU A 41 11.61 1.11 20.31
CA LEU A 41 12.24 -0.12 20.77
C LEU A 41 13.71 -0.19 20.33
N CYS A 42 13.99 -0.20 19.03
CA CYS A 42 15.32 -0.36 18.46
C CYS A 42 15.82 0.90 17.74
N GLY A 43 14.99 1.53 16.89
CA GLY A 43 15.48 2.64 16.11
C GLY A 43 14.49 3.27 15.13
N GLU A 44 15.07 3.90 14.11
CA GLU A 44 14.35 4.52 13.00
C GLU A 44 14.58 3.71 11.73
N ASP A 45 13.53 3.61 10.92
CA ASP A 45 13.63 3.10 9.57
C ASP A 45 13.14 4.15 8.56
N ALA A 46 14.05 4.58 7.71
CA ALA A 46 13.78 5.56 6.68
C ALA A 46 12.88 5.04 5.54
N ALA A 47 12.72 3.72 5.41
CA ALA A 47 11.83 3.11 4.42
C ALA A 47 10.34 3.29 4.74
N ILE A 48 9.99 3.69 5.97
CA ILE A 48 8.64 4.12 6.34
C ILE A 48 8.66 5.59 6.70
N LEU A 49 7.87 6.40 6.00
CA LEU A 49 7.56 7.77 6.35
C LEU A 49 6.18 7.81 7.00
N GLY A 50 6.05 8.44 8.17
CA GLY A 50 4.76 8.51 8.83
C GLY A 50 4.65 9.65 9.81
N GLY A 51 3.41 10.12 10.01
CA GLY A 51 3.14 11.25 10.88
C GLY A 51 1.68 11.65 10.93
N VAL A 52 1.44 12.83 11.49
CA VAL A 52 0.11 13.46 11.57
C VAL A 52 0.09 14.62 10.58
N ALA A 53 -1.05 14.81 9.93
CA ALA A 53 -1.24 15.89 8.95
C ALA A 53 -2.69 16.40 9.01
N LEU A 54 -2.96 17.49 8.31
CA LEU A 54 -4.32 17.91 8.01
C LEU A 54 -4.66 17.55 6.56
N TYR A 55 -5.79 16.90 6.38
CA TYR A 55 -6.40 16.64 5.08
C TYR A 55 -7.71 17.40 4.99
N HIS A 56 -7.78 18.44 4.13
CA HIS A 56 -8.89 19.38 4.07
C HIS A 56 -9.30 19.91 5.47
N GLY A 57 -8.31 20.31 6.28
CA GLY A 57 -8.50 20.81 7.64
C GLY A 57 -8.84 19.74 8.71
N ARG A 58 -8.96 18.47 8.34
CA ARG A 58 -9.23 17.36 9.28
C ARG A 58 -7.94 16.64 9.64
N PRO A 59 -7.68 16.38 10.93
CA PRO A 59 -6.48 15.63 11.34
C PRO A 59 -6.56 14.17 10.89
N VAL A 60 -5.51 13.70 10.24
CA VAL A 60 -5.33 12.33 9.77
C VAL A 60 -3.95 11.81 10.15
N THR A 61 -3.79 10.51 10.16
CA THR A 61 -2.48 9.85 10.25
C THR A 61 -2.10 9.32 8.88
N VAL A 62 -0.93 9.73 8.38
CA VAL A 62 -0.38 9.31 7.09
C VAL A 62 0.82 8.42 7.34
N ILE A 63 0.86 7.26 6.68
CA ILE A 63 1.95 6.29 6.78
C ILE A 63 2.23 5.79 5.36
N GLY A 64 3.48 5.68 4.96
CA GLY A 64 3.78 5.10 3.66
C GLY A 64 5.18 4.53 3.56
N THR A 65 5.32 3.55 2.69
CA THR A 65 6.63 3.08 2.26
C THR A 65 7.29 4.15 1.39
N ARG A 66 8.60 4.31 1.52
CA ARG A 66 9.36 5.34 0.82
C ARG A 66 10.42 4.72 -0.07
N LYS A 67 10.28 4.91 -1.38
CA LYS A 67 11.37 4.78 -2.35
C LYS A 67 12.01 6.15 -2.56
N GLY A 68 13.33 6.18 -2.73
CA GLY A 68 14.05 7.40 -3.10
C GLY A 68 13.93 7.70 -4.59
N LYS A 69 14.26 8.93 -4.98
CA LYS A 69 14.38 9.36 -6.39
C LYS A 69 15.82 9.31 -6.90
N THR A 70 16.78 9.25 -6.01
CA THR A 70 18.20 9.10 -6.30
C THR A 70 18.74 7.79 -5.71
N LEU A 71 19.89 7.34 -6.16
CA LEU A 71 20.53 6.15 -5.61
C LEU A 71 20.83 6.31 -4.11
N GLU A 72 21.31 7.49 -3.70
CA GLU A 72 21.60 7.79 -2.30
C GLU A 72 20.35 7.70 -1.42
N GLU A 73 19.23 8.27 -1.88
CA GLU A 73 17.96 8.18 -1.17
C GLU A 73 17.44 6.74 -1.11
N ASN A 74 17.58 5.98 -2.21
CA ASN A 74 17.18 4.59 -2.24
C ASN A 74 17.99 3.72 -1.28
N LEU A 75 19.30 3.93 -1.19
CA LEU A 75 20.15 3.25 -0.21
C LEU A 75 19.71 3.55 1.23
N LYS A 76 19.39 4.82 1.54
CA LYS A 76 18.87 5.19 2.87
C LYS A 76 17.52 4.54 3.22
N CYS A 77 16.69 4.27 2.22
CA CYS A 77 15.35 3.71 2.38
C CYS A 77 15.28 2.22 2.04
N ASN A 78 16.42 1.51 1.96
CA ASN A 78 16.48 0.11 1.54
C ASN A 78 15.65 -0.17 0.28
N PHE A 79 15.67 0.74 -0.71
CA PHE A 79 14.86 0.66 -1.94
C PHE A 79 13.35 0.49 -1.67
N GLY A 80 12.87 1.05 -0.58
CA GLY A 80 11.47 0.95 -0.17
C GLY A 80 11.12 -0.38 0.51
N MET A 81 12.12 -1.13 0.96
CA MET A 81 11.94 -2.38 1.73
C MET A 81 12.09 -2.10 3.22
N PRO A 82 11.00 -2.04 4.01
CA PRO A 82 11.09 -1.73 5.43
C PRO A 82 11.72 -2.84 6.26
N ASN A 83 12.48 -2.41 7.27
CA ASN A 83 12.91 -3.23 8.39
C ASN A 83 11.79 -3.38 9.45
N PRO A 84 11.95 -4.26 10.46
CA PRO A 84 11.00 -4.40 11.57
C PRO A 84 10.67 -3.10 12.27
N GLU A 85 11.68 -2.20 12.41
CA GLU A 85 11.54 -0.87 13.01
C GLU A 85 10.52 -0.02 12.26
N GLY A 86 10.49 -0.09 10.93
CA GLY A 86 9.51 0.59 10.08
C GLY A 86 8.09 0.12 10.35
N TYR A 87 7.87 -1.20 10.41
CA TYR A 87 6.55 -1.77 10.70
C TYR A 87 6.11 -1.47 12.13
N ARG A 88 7.00 -1.54 13.12
CA ARG A 88 6.70 -1.17 14.51
C ARG A 88 6.38 0.32 14.64
N LYS A 89 7.10 1.19 13.91
CA LYS A 89 6.78 2.62 13.82
C LYS A 89 5.38 2.83 13.23
N ALA A 90 5.06 2.16 12.13
CA ALA A 90 3.73 2.21 11.53
C ALA A 90 2.64 1.80 12.53
N LEU A 91 2.83 0.68 13.24
CA LEU A 91 1.90 0.21 14.26
C LEU A 91 1.70 1.23 15.38
N ARG A 92 2.79 1.83 15.87
CA ARG A 92 2.73 2.87 16.91
C ARG A 92 1.86 4.06 16.45
N LEU A 93 2.03 4.49 15.19
CA LEU A 93 1.23 5.56 14.61
C LEU A 93 -0.24 5.17 14.44
N MET A 94 -0.53 3.93 14.05
CA MET A 94 -1.90 3.41 13.93
C MET A 94 -2.61 3.37 15.29
N ARG A 95 -1.95 2.88 16.34
CA ARG A 95 -2.49 2.90 17.71
C ARG A 95 -2.71 4.32 18.24
N GLN A 96 -1.80 5.24 17.92
CA GLN A 96 -1.98 6.66 18.24
C GLN A 96 -3.18 7.25 17.47
N ALA A 97 -3.33 6.91 16.19
CA ALA A 97 -4.46 7.35 15.39
C ALA A 97 -5.78 6.88 16.00
N GLU A 98 -5.88 5.62 16.39
CA GLU A 98 -7.06 5.06 17.06
C GLU A 98 -7.38 5.79 18.38
N LYS A 99 -6.37 5.97 19.25
CA LYS A 99 -6.53 6.71 20.51
C LYS A 99 -7.12 8.10 20.33
N PHE A 100 -6.69 8.81 19.27
CA PHE A 100 -7.14 10.17 18.96
C PHE A 100 -8.23 10.23 17.91
N ARG A 101 -8.80 9.09 17.51
CA ARG A 101 -9.90 8.95 16.53
C ARG A 101 -9.58 9.60 15.18
N ARG A 102 -8.34 9.52 14.73
CA ARG A 102 -7.91 10.01 13.41
C ARG A 102 -8.03 8.90 12.37
N PRO A 103 -8.57 9.18 11.18
CA PRO A 103 -8.44 8.27 10.04
C PRO A 103 -6.97 7.97 9.70
N ILE A 104 -6.73 6.79 9.19
CA ILE A 104 -5.40 6.32 8.78
C ILE A 104 -5.39 6.17 7.25
N LEU A 105 -4.40 6.78 6.62
CA LEU A 105 -4.14 6.67 5.19
C LEU A 105 -2.77 6.01 5.01
N THR A 106 -2.74 4.84 4.37
CA THR A 106 -1.49 4.15 4.07
C THR A 106 -1.18 4.22 2.59
N PHE A 107 0.08 4.52 2.23
CA PHE A 107 0.59 4.58 0.87
C PHE A 107 1.64 3.48 0.70
N ILE A 108 1.42 2.59 -0.25
CA ILE A 108 2.21 1.37 -0.38
C ILE A 108 2.91 1.36 -1.75
N ASP A 109 4.22 1.42 -1.71
CA ASP A 109 5.12 1.21 -2.85
C ASP A 109 6.39 0.52 -2.36
N THR A 110 6.37 -0.80 -2.35
CA THR A 110 7.45 -1.65 -1.85
C THR A 110 7.57 -2.94 -2.65
N SER A 111 8.80 -3.34 -2.90
CA SER A 111 9.10 -4.68 -3.45
C SER A 111 8.95 -5.80 -2.41
N GLY A 112 8.72 -5.46 -1.13
CA GLY A 112 8.56 -6.38 -0.03
C GLY A 112 9.23 -5.88 1.25
N ALA A 113 9.18 -6.69 2.31
CA ALA A 113 9.94 -6.44 3.52
C ALA A 113 11.44 -6.70 3.28
N TYR A 114 12.32 -6.00 3.99
CA TYR A 114 13.77 -6.21 3.86
C TYR A 114 14.15 -7.64 4.33
N PRO A 115 14.81 -8.45 3.46
CA PRO A 115 15.07 -9.87 3.74
C PRO A 115 16.45 -10.11 4.40
N GLY A 116 17.01 -9.10 5.06
CA GLY A 116 18.34 -9.17 5.67
C GLY A 116 18.36 -9.97 6.97
N LEU A 117 19.50 -10.55 7.30
CA LEU A 117 19.71 -11.32 8.54
C LEU A 117 19.40 -10.48 9.80
N GLU A 118 19.80 -9.21 9.81
CA GLU A 118 19.48 -8.29 10.91
C GLU A 118 17.98 -8.05 11.05
N ALA A 119 17.25 -7.96 9.94
CA ALA A 119 15.80 -7.83 9.98
C ALA A 119 15.14 -9.08 10.60
N GLU A 120 15.61 -10.26 10.25
CA GLU A 120 15.13 -11.50 10.89
C GLU A 120 15.45 -11.51 12.39
N ALA A 121 16.67 -11.16 12.78
CA ALA A 121 17.09 -11.08 14.18
C ALA A 121 16.27 -10.05 14.99
N HIS A 122 15.83 -8.95 14.34
CA HIS A 122 14.98 -7.94 14.96
C HIS A 122 13.48 -8.27 14.87
N GLY A 123 13.09 -9.44 14.36
CA GLY A 123 11.71 -9.93 14.35
C GLY A 123 10.86 -9.42 13.20
N GLN A 124 11.35 -9.50 11.95
CA GLN A 124 10.63 -9.05 10.75
C GLN A 124 9.24 -9.70 10.63
N GLY A 125 9.16 -11.02 10.77
CA GLY A 125 7.90 -11.75 10.69
C GLY A 125 6.90 -11.36 11.80
N GLU A 126 7.38 -11.16 13.04
CA GLU A 126 6.55 -10.70 14.16
C GLU A 126 6.02 -9.30 13.92
N ALA A 127 6.86 -8.37 13.48
CA ALA A 127 6.46 -6.98 13.23
C ALA A 127 5.36 -6.90 12.16
N ILE A 128 5.47 -7.68 11.07
CA ILE A 128 4.45 -7.79 10.03
C ILE A 128 3.16 -8.41 10.60
N ALA A 129 3.26 -9.56 11.26
CA ALA A 129 2.11 -10.27 11.82
C ALA A 129 1.34 -9.40 12.84
N ARG A 130 2.07 -8.65 13.66
CA ARG A 130 1.49 -7.72 14.63
C ARG A 130 0.70 -6.60 13.94
N ASN A 131 1.24 -6.04 12.85
CA ASN A 131 0.51 -5.03 12.07
C ASN A 131 -0.79 -5.58 11.50
N LEU A 132 -0.77 -6.78 10.89
CA LEU A 132 -1.97 -7.45 10.39
C LEU A 132 -3.04 -7.62 11.48
N TYR A 133 -2.63 -8.15 12.62
CA TYR A 133 -3.51 -8.37 13.75
C TYR A 133 -4.15 -7.07 14.26
N GLU A 134 -3.33 -6.05 14.49
CA GLU A 134 -3.83 -4.77 15.05
C GLU A 134 -4.67 -4.01 14.01
N MET A 135 -4.25 -3.96 12.74
CA MET A 135 -5.03 -3.32 11.68
C MET A 135 -6.41 -3.95 11.52
N SER A 136 -6.53 -5.28 11.70
CA SER A 136 -7.83 -5.95 11.60
C SER A 136 -8.85 -5.44 12.62
N ARG A 137 -8.40 -4.89 13.74
CA ARG A 137 -9.21 -4.50 14.90
C ARG A 137 -9.43 -2.99 15.06
N LEU A 138 -8.70 -2.16 14.29
CA LEU A 138 -8.81 -0.70 14.39
C LEU A 138 -10.24 -0.21 14.22
N THR A 139 -10.65 0.70 15.09
CA THR A 139 -12.00 1.27 15.15
C THR A 139 -12.12 2.63 14.47
N VAL A 140 -11.09 3.03 13.73
CA VAL A 140 -11.06 4.24 12.89
C VAL A 140 -11.03 3.87 11.41
N PRO A 141 -11.45 4.78 10.51
CA PRO A 141 -11.32 4.57 9.08
C PRO A 141 -9.86 4.28 8.67
N VAL A 142 -9.65 3.24 7.88
CA VAL A 142 -8.35 2.90 7.29
C VAL A 142 -8.51 2.79 5.79
N ILE A 143 -7.73 3.56 5.03
CA ILE A 143 -7.68 3.51 3.57
C ILE A 143 -6.25 3.18 3.16
N ALA A 144 -6.08 2.09 2.43
CA ALA A 144 -4.79 1.70 1.87
C ALA A 144 -4.75 2.00 0.36
N LEU A 145 -3.64 2.56 -0.09
CA LEU A 145 -3.40 2.94 -1.48
C LEU A 145 -2.15 2.22 -1.97
N ILE A 146 -2.30 1.36 -2.96
CA ILE A 146 -1.17 0.77 -3.66
C ILE A 146 -0.77 1.76 -4.76
N THR A 147 0.36 2.42 -4.59
CA THR A 147 0.78 3.53 -5.45
C THR A 147 1.88 3.18 -6.47
N GLY A 148 2.50 2.04 -6.30
CA GLY A 148 3.51 1.47 -7.19
C GLY A 148 3.49 -0.04 -7.09
N GLU A 149 4.52 -0.64 -6.56
CA GLU A 149 4.54 -2.07 -6.24
C GLU A 149 3.98 -2.31 -4.84
N GLY A 150 3.11 -3.30 -4.71
CA GLY A 150 2.64 -3.80 -3.43
C GLY A 150 2.99 -5.26 -3.29
N ASN A 151 4.15 -5.62 -2.74
CA ASN A 151 4.56 -7.01 -2.72
C ASN A 151 4.60 -7.61 -1.32
N SER A 152 4.10 -8.87 -1.23
CA SER A 152 4.26 -9.78 -0.11
C SER A 152 3.73 -9.24 1.24
N GLY A 153 4.21 -9.82 2.33
CA GLY A 153 3.91 -9.39 3.68
C GLY A 153 4.28 -7.92 3.95
N GLY A 154 5.27 -7.41 3.22
CA GLY A 154 5.68 -6.01 3.34
C GLY A 154 4.59 -5.02 2.96
N ALA A 155 3.87 -5.27 1.89
CA ALA A 155 2.70 -4.50 1.49
C ALA A 155 1.49 -4.78 2.39
N LEU A 156 1.25 -6.06 2.70
CA LEU A 156 0.10 -6.48 3.47
C LEU A 156 0.11 -5.91 4.90
N ALA A 157 1.30 -5.73 5.50
CA ALA A 157 1.48 -5.10 6.81
C ALA A 157 0.94 -3.66 6.93
N LEU A 158 0.63 -3.02 5.79
CA LEU A 158 0.00 -1.70 5.70
C LEU A 158 -1.33 -1.75 4.93
N GLY A 159 -1.74 -2.93 4.43
CA GLY A 159 -2.84 -3.11 3.48
C GLY A 159 -4.17 -3.58 4.09
N VAL A 160 -4.23 -3.95 5.38
CA VAL A 160 -5.46 -4.43 6.02
C VAL A 160 -6.37 -3.24 6.35
N ALA A 161 -7.16 -2.80 5.37
CA ALA A 161 -7.91 -1.54 5.40
C ALA A 161 -9.41 -1.70 5.08
N ASN A 162 -10.22 -0.70 5.45
CA ASN A 162 -11.65 -0.65 5.07
C ASN A 162 -11.83 -0.44 3.57
N ARG A 163 -10.93 0.34 2.95
CA ARG A 163 -10.83 0.51 1.51
C ARG A 163 -9.39 0.25 1.09
N VAL A 164 -9.22 -0.64 0.12
CA VAL A 164 -7.94 -0.89 -0.56
C VAL A 164 -8.10 -0.38 -1.98
N LEU A 165 -7.40 0.68 -2.32
CA LEU A 165 -7.41 1.28 -3.65
C LEU A 165 -6.08 1.04 -4.33
N MET A 166 -6.10 0.87 -5.64
CA MET A 166 -4.90 0.79 -6.46
C MET A 166 -4.87 1.90 -7.49
N LEU A 167 -3.68 2.43 -7.77
CA LEU A 167 -3.49 3.22 -8.98
C LEU A 167 -3.60 2.30 -10.19
N GLU A 168 -4.11 2.84 -11.30
CA GLU A 168 -4.38 2.06 -12.52
C GLU A 168 -3.18 1.25 -13.02
N ASN A 169 -1.97 1.80 -12.91
CA ASN A 169 -0.73 1.14 -13.30
C ASN A 169 0.12 0.69 -12.10
N SER A 170 -0.47 0.52 -10.93
CA SER A 170 0.17 -0.15 -9.80
C SER A 170 -0.04 -1.66 -9.87
N VAL A 171 0.75 -2.41 -9.12
CA VAL A 171 0.67 -3.87 -9.05
C VAL A 171 0.66 -4.34 -7.59
N TYR A 172 -0.06 -5.43 -7.32
CA TYR A 172 -0.16 -5.99 -5.99
C TYR A 172 -0.08 -7.52 -6.06
N ALA A 173 0.94 -8.11 -5.43
CA ALA A 173 1.24 -9.54 -5.57
C ALA A 173 1.95 -10.11 -4.32
N ILE A 174 2.04 -11.44 -4.27
CA ILE A 174 2.74 -12.14 -3.19
C ILE A 174 4.27 -12.08 -3.33
N LEU A 175 4.79 -11.89 -4.56
CA LEU A 175 6.21 -11.78 -4.88
C LEU A 175 6.37 -11.08 -6.23
N SER A 176 7.62 -10.74 -6.60
CA SER A 176 7.89 -10.14 -7.91
C SER A 176 7.70 -11.14 -9.06
N PRO A 177 7.40 -10.69 -10.28
CA PRO A 177 7.32 -11.55 -11.46
C PRO A 177 8.59 -12.35 -11.73
N GLU A 178 9.76 -11.74 -11.50
CA GLU A 178 11.06 -12.40 -11.63
C GLU A 178 11.21 -13.54 -10.60
N GLY A 179 10.78 -13.29 -9.36
CA GLY A 179 10.74 -14.31 -8.30
C GLY A 179 9.80 -15.46 -8.63
N PHE A 180 8.60 -15.13 -9.11
CA PHE A 180 7.62 -16.13 -9.56
C PHE A 180 8.18 -17.00 -10.68
N ALA A 181 8.75 -16.40 -11.74
CA ALA A 181 9.35 -17.09 -12.86
C ALA A 181 10.52 -18.00 -12.43
N SER A 182 11.36 -17.49 -11.53
CA SER A 182 12.48 -18.27 -10.96
C SER A 182 12.03 -19.49 -10.17
N ILE A 183 10.96 -19.37 -9.39
CA ILE A 183 10.42 -20.48 -8.59
C ILE A 183 9.75 -21.51 -9.50
N LEU A 184 8.88 -21.07 -10.41
CA LEU A 184 8.04 -21.95 -11.21
C LEU A 184 8.81 -22.60 -12.37
N TRP A 185 9.65 -21.83 -13.05
CA TRP A 185 10.31 -22.27 -14.29
C TRP A 185 11.85 -22.35 -14.19
N LYS A 186 12.43 -21.93 -13.06
CA LYS A 186 13.89 -21.81 -12.86
C LYS A 186 14.54 -20.82 -13.87
N ASP A 187 13.75 -19.88 -14.39
CA ASP A 187 14.16 -18.91 -15.39
C ASP A 187 13.50 -17.55 -15.13
N SER A 188 14.25 -16.61 -14.55
CA SER A 188 13.78 -15.26 -14.25
C SER A 188 13.52 -14.40 -15.50
N ALA A 189 14.07 -14.78 -16.67
CA ALA A 189 13.84 -14.06 -17.91
C ALA A 189 12.39 -14.15 -18.41
N ARG A 190 11.63 -15.16 -17.95
CA ARG A 190 10.21 -15.35 -18.27
C ARG A 190 9.28 -14.47 -17.40
N HIS A 191 9.78 -13.37 -16.86
CA HIS A 191 8.99 -12.49 -15.99
C HIS A 191 7.78 -11.84 -16.69
N GLU A 192 7.82 -11.59 -17.99
CA GLU A 192 6.67 -11.05 -18.72
C GLU A 192 5.49 -12.04 -18.75
N GLU A 193 5.78 -13.33 -19.01
CA GLU A 193 4.79 -14.40 -18.93
C GLU A 193 4.25 -14.56 -17.51
N ALA A 194 5.14 -14.42 -16.52
CA ALA A 194 4.74 -14.44 -15.12
C ALA A 194 3.76 -13.31 -14.79
N CYS A 195 3.98 -12.09 -15.29
CA CYS A 195 3.05 -10.96 -15.07
C CYS A 195 1.62 -11.29 -15.49
N GLU A 196 1.42 -11.93 -16.64
CA GLU A 196 0.09 -12.29 -17.13
C GLU A 196 -0.57 -13.39 -16.29
N LEU A 197 0.21 -14.38 -15.85
CA LEU A 197 -0.30 -15.49 -15.03
C LEU A 197 -0.64 -15.10 -13.60
N MET A 198 0.10 -14.17 -13.03
CA MET A 198 -0.05 -13.77 -11.63
C MET A 198 -1.30 -12.96 -11.32
N LYS A 199 -1.95 -12.40 -12.34
CA LYS A 199 -3.15 -11.56 -12.17
C LYS A 199 -2.95 -10.44 -11.15
N LEU A 200 -1.84 -9.70 -11.30
CA LEU A 200 -1.34 -8.74 -10.32
C LEU A 200 -1.75 -7.29 -10.60
N THR A 201 -2.48 -7.04 -11.69
CA THR A 201 -2.86 -5.70 -12.12
C THR A 201 -4.11 -5.20 -11.41
N ALA A 202 -4.32 -3.89 -11.38
CA ALA A 202 -5.50 -3.31 -10.73
C ALA A 202 -6.83 -3.82 -11.31
N PRO A 203 -7.02 -3.97 -12.64
CA PRO A 203 -8.22 -4.58 -13.20
C PRO A 203 -8.43 -6.03 -12.75
N ASP A 204 -7.39 -6.87 -12.78
CA ASP A 204 -7.49 -8.27 -12.35
C ASP A 204 -7.93 -8.36 -10.88
N LEU A 205 -7.30 -7.56 -10.01
CA LEU A 205 -7.55 -7.61 -8.56
C LEU A 205 -8.90 -6.99 -8.16
N LEU A 206 -9.41 -6.06 -8.96
CA LEU A 206 -10.77 -5.55 -8.79
C LEU A 206 -11.80 -6.64 -9.16
N GLU A 207 -11.60 -7.35 -10.28
CA GLU A 207 -12.45 -8.46 -10.70
C GLU A 207 -12.45 -9.61 -9.67
N LEU A 208 -11.26 -9.91 -9.10
CA LEU A 208 -11.11 -10.91 -8.04
C LEU A 208 -11.63 -10.46 -6.66
N GLY A 209 -12.09 -9.22 -6.52
CA GLY A 209 -12.59 -8.67 -5.26
C GLY A 209 -11.52 -8.49 -4.18
N VAL A 210 -10.24 -8.41 -4.57
CA VAL A 210 -9.11 -8.18 -3.65
C VAL A 210 -8.98 -6.70 -3.30
N ILE A 211 -9.33 -5.80 -4.22
CA ILE A 211 -9.34 -4.36 -4.01
C ILE A 211 -10.74 -3.78 -4.16
N ASP A 212 -10.95 -2.59 -3.61
CA ASP A 212 -12.27 -1.91 -3.59
C ASP A 212 -12.41 -0.88 -4.71
N GLY A 213 -11.33 -0.53 -5.41
CA GLY A 213 -11.42 0.42 -6.51
C GLY A 213 -10.08 0.80 -7.13
N ILE A 214 -10.18 1.34 -8.34
CA ILE A 214 -9.03 1.82 -9.13
C ILE A 214 -9.07 3.34 -9.19
N ILE A 215 -7.94 3.97 -8.97
CA ILE A 215 -7.73 5.40 -9.21
C ILE A 215 -7.09 5.56 -10.58
N PRO A 216 -7.78 6.21 -11.53
CA PRO A 216 -7.25 6.37 -12.88
C PRO A 216 -5.94 7.17 -12.88
N GLU A 217 -5.07 6.83 -13.80
CA GLU A 217 -3.84 7.58 -14.05
C GLU A 217 -3.93 8.35 -15.38
N PRO A 218 -3.17 9.44 -15.55
CA PRO A 218 -2.95 10.04 -16.84
C PRO A 218 -2.36 9.03 -17.84
N GLU A 219 -2.62 9.21 -19.12
CA GLU A 219 -2.03 8.37 -20.16
C GLU A 219 -0.51 8.29 -20.02
N GLY A 220 0.03 7.07 -20.04
CA GLY A 220 1.44 6.78 -19.82
C GLY A 220 1.89 6.75 -18.36
N GLY A 221 1.02 7.09 -17.40
CA GLY A 221 1.31 6.96 -15.96
C GLY A 221 1.32 8.27 -15.16
N ALA A 222 1.29 8.13 -13.85
CA ALA A 222 1.17 9.22 -12.88
C ALA A 222 2.30 10.27 -12.99
N HIS A 223 3.48 9.87 -13.42
CA HIS A 223 4.67 10.74 -13.55
C HIS A 223 4.58 11.74 -14.71
N LEU A 224 3.77 11.46 -15.74
CA LEU A 224 3.65 12.34 -16.90
C LEU A 224 2.76 13.56 -16.65
N ALA A 225 1.78 13.46 -15.75
CA ALA A 225 0.93 14.57 -15.39
C ALA A 225 0.60 14.57 -13.88
N PRO A 226 1.61 14.86 -13.02
CA PRO A 226 1.46 14.74 -11.55
C PRO A 226 0.29 15.55 -10.98
N ALA A 227 0.08 16.78 -11.45
CA ALA A 227 -1.01 17.62 -10.95
C ALA A 227 -2.42 17.04 -11.27
N ALA A 228 -2.59 16.42 -12.43
CA ALA A 228 -3.85 15.75 -12.78
C ALA A 228 -4.03 14.48 -11.94
N HIS A 229 -2.97 13.72 -11.76
CA HIS A 229 -2.95 12.54 -10.92
C HIS A 229 -3.32 12.86 -9.46
N MET A 230 -2.72 13.91 -8.86
CA MET A 230 -3.03 14.32 -7.49
C MET A 230 -4.51 14.71 -7.31
N ARG A 231 -5.12 15.36 -8.33
CA ARG A 231 -6.57 15.65 -8.29
C ARG A 231 -7.44 14.39 -8.31
N GLN A 232 -7.05 13.34 -9.05
CA GLN A 232 -7.77 12.06 -9.04
C GLN A 232 -7.64 11.36 -7.69
N MET A 233 -6.44 11.37 -7.14
CA MET A 233 -6.15 10.84 -5.81
C MET A 233 -6.99 11.54 -4.73
N ASP A 234 -7.01 12.86 -4.73
CA ASP A 234 -7.77 13.68 -3.79
C ASP A 234 -9.27 13.35 -3.84
N ARG A 235 -9.85 13.27 -5.04
CA ARG A 235 -11.28 12.90 -5.22
C ARG A 235 -11.59 11.52 -4.64
N ALA A 236 -10.73 10.53 -4.89
CA ALA A 236 -10.92 9.17 -4.39
C ALA A 236 -10.83 9.11 -2.87
N LEU A 237 -9.82 9.75 -2.28
CA LEU A 237 -9.64 9.82 -0.84
C LEU A 237 -10.80 10.55 -0.14
N SER A 238 -11.20 11.73 -0.64
CA SER A 238 -12.32 12.51 -0.09
C SER A 238 -13.60 11.70 -0.06
N ARG A 239 -13.92 11.00 -1.15
CA ARG A 239 -15.11 10.14 -1.23
C ARG A 239 -15.05 9.01 -0.19
N CYS A 240 -13.95 8.26 -0.15
CA CYS A 240 -13.81 7.15 0.80
C CYS A 240 -13.86 7.61 2.26
N LEU A 241 -13.21 8.72 2.60
CA LEU A 241 -13.26 9.28 3.95
C LEU A 241 -14.66 9.76 4.33
N ALA A 242 -15.37 10.38 3.40
CA ALA A 242 -16.75 10.83 3.64
C ALA A 242 -17.71 9.66 3.89
N GLU A 243 -17.53 8.54 3.18
CA GLU A 243 -18.31 7.31 3.39
C GLU A 243 -17.99 6.69 4.75
N LEU A 244 -16.72 6.37 4.99
CA LEU A 244 -16.27 5.66 6.19
C LEU A 244 -16.48 6.46 7.48
N SER A 245 -16.46 7.80 7.41
CA SER A 245 -16.69 8.66 8.58
C SER A 245 -18.13 8.60 9.11
N LYS A 246 -19.07 8.00 8.37
CA LYS A 246 -20.45 7.79 8.79
C LYS A 246 -20.62 6.50 9.61
N GLU A 247 -19.65 5.63 9.56
CA GLU A 247 -19.71 4.33 10.24
C GLU A 247 -19.22 4.42 11.69
N SER A 248 -19.80 3.59 12.55
CA SER A 248 -19.28 3.42 13.91
C SER A 248 -17.96 2.64 13.90
N GLY A 249 -17.13 2.81 14.94
CA GLY A 249 -15.87 2.07 15.04
C GLY A 249 -16.07 0.54 15.03
N ALA A 250 -17.14 0.04 15.65
CA ALA A 250 -17.48 -1.38 15.60
C ALA A 250 -17.85 -1.84 14.19
N ALA A 251 -18.62 -1.04 13.44
CA ALA A 251 -18.97 -1.34 12.04
C ALA A 251 -17.74 -1.34 11.15
N LEU A 252 -16.81 -0.39 11.31
CA LEU A 252 -15.55 -0.34 10.58
C LEU A 252 -14.70 -1.61 10.80
N ALA A 253 -14.55 -2.06 12.04
CA ALA A 253 -13.80 -3.27 12.36
C ALA A 253 -14.49 -4.53 11.81
N ALA A 254 -15.80 -4.67 12.01
CA ALA A 254 -16.59 -5.80 11.51
C ALA A 254 -16.60 -5.85 9.97
N GLY A 255 -16.81 -4.72 9.28
CA GLY A 255 -16.81 -4.65 7.83
C GLY A 255 -15.46 -5.03 7.23
N ARG A 256 -14.34 -4.60 7.86
CA ARG A 256 -12.99 -4.99 7.47
C ARG A 256 -12.78 -6.49 7.62
N TYR A 257 -13.14 -7.06 8.76
CA TYR A 257 -13.06 -8.50 8.99
C TYR A 257 -13.85 -9.28 7.93
N GLN A 258 -15.10 -8.92 7.68
CA GLN A 258 -15.95 -9.61 6.70
C GLN A 258 -15.40 -9.48 5.27
N LYS A 259 -14.81 -8.34 4.91
CA LYS A 259 -14.16 -8.17 3.61
C LYS A 259 -13.03 -9.18 3.42
N PHE A 260 -12.08 -9.23 4.33
CA PHE A 260 -10.93 -10.13 4.20
C PHE A 260 -11.32 -11.62 4.31
N ARG A 261 -12.36 -11.94 5.07
CA ARG A 261 -12.90 -13.33 5.15
C ARG A 261 -13.55 -13.81 3.87
N ARG A 262 -14.08 -12.89 3.06
CA ARG A 262 -14.70 -13.25 1.77
C ARG A 262 -13.70 -13.42 0.63
N MET A 263 -12.50 -12.89 0.75
CA MET A 263 -11.46 -13.08 -0.28
C MET A 263 -11.11 -14.56 -0.40
N GLY A 264 -11.16 -15.09 -1.65
CA GLY A 264 -10.90 -16.50 -1.95
C GLY A 264 -12.00 -17.48 -1.52
N ALA A 265 -13.13 -17.01 -1.02
CA ALA A 265 -14.29 -17.87 -0.80
C ALA A 265 -14.87 -18.34 -2.15
N ALA A 266 -15.13 -19.64 -2.28
CA ALA A 266 -15.83 -20.15 -3.46
C ALA A 266 -17.21 -19.48 -3.56
N PRO A 267 -17.68 -19.13 -4.79
CA PRO A 267 -19.03 -18.65 -4.96
C PRO A 267 -20.00 -19.67 -4.37
N GLN A 268 -20.87 -19.21 -3.47
CA GLN A 268 -21.95 -20.07 -2.98
C GLN A 268 -22.77 -20.46 -4.20
N LYS A 269 -22.83 -21.77 -4.51
CA LYS A 269 -23.81 -22.27 -5.48
C LYS A 269 -25.18 -21.89 -4.90
N GLU A 270 -25.90 -21.00 -5.59
CA GLU A 270 -27.33 -20.88 -5.35
C GLU A 270 -27.91 -22.27 -5.54
N GLU A 271 -28.35 -22.88 -4.47
CA GLU A 271 -29.18 -24.08 -4.54
C GLU A 271 -30.49 -23.66 -5.23
N ALA A 272 -30.66 -24.16 -6.46
CA ALA A 272 -31.85 -23.92 -7.28
C ALA A 272 -33.04 -24.75 -6.76
#